data_1b9e40cb4416caf35919fea223a7aad5
#
_entry.id   1b9e40cb4416caf35919fea223a7aad5
#
_cell.length_a   1.000
_cell.length_b   1.000
_cell.length_c   1.000
_cell.angle_alpha   90.00
_cell.angle_beta   90.00
_cell.angle_gamma   90.00
#
_symmetry.space_group_name_H-M   'P 1'
#
loop_
_entity.id
_entity.type
_entity.pdbx_description
1 polymer ?
#
loop_
_entity_poly.entity_id
_entity_poly.type
_entity_poly.pdbx_seq_one_letter_code
_entity_poly.pdbx_strand_id
1 'polypeptide(L)'
;MEFKRSDIEIMAPVGSYESLQAAIHAGADSVYFGVGQLNMRSRSAANFTLDDLARIVAIAREHGVKTYLAVNTLLYDEDLPAMRQTMDRAKAEGISAVIVSDQAGILYARSIGLEVHISTQLNLSNLESVAFYAQFADVMVLARELSIPQVRAIYDGIRERDIRGPHGELVRIEMFAHGALCMAISGKCYLSLHENGCSANRGACRQLCRRSYEVRDRDNGNELVIQNHYIMSPKDLCTVDFLDKFLGAGVRVLKIEGRARSAEYVKRVVECYDEALRALEAGTYTPEFAAGLKE
;
A
#
# COMPACT_ATOMS: atom_id res chain seq x y z
N MET A 1 -10.98 18.25 -15.09
CA MET A 1 -9.67 18.15 -14.36
C MET A 1 -8.67 17.72 -15.42
N GLU A 2 -7.73 18.57 -15.75
CA GLU A 2 -6.63 18.18 -16.64
C GLU A 2 -5.55 17.50 -15.80
N PHE A 3 -5.33 16.22 -15.99
CA PHE A 3 -4.13 15.50 -15.54
C PHE A 3 -3.66 14.61 -16.70
N LYS A 4 -2.40 14.29 -16.71
CA LYS A 4 -1.82 13.32 -17.64
C LYS A 4 -1.71 11.97 -16.94
N ARG A 5 -1.78 10.88 -17.71
CA ARG A 5 -1.55 9.53 -17.19
C ARG A 5 -0.22 9.46 -16.39
N SER A 6 0.80 10.16 -16.88
CA SER A 6 2.13 10.25 -16.24
C SER A 6 2.16 10.96 -14.89
N ASP A 7 1.11 11.69 -14.50
CA ASP A 7 1.04 12.36 -13.20
C ASP A 7 0.61 11.42 -12.09
N ILE A 8 0.09 10.24 -12.45
CA ILE A 8 -0.47 9.25 -11.55
C ILE A 8 0.42 8.00 -11.57
N GLU A 9 0.82 7.56 -10.38
CA GLU A 9 1.64 6.37 -10.20
C GLU A 9 0.77 5.16 -9.82
N ILE A 10 0.82 4.10 -10.62
CA ILE A 10 0.24 2.79 -10.26
C ILE A 10 1.31 1.99 -9.54
N MET A 11 1.11 1.73 -8.25
CA MET A 11 2.00 0.94 -7.41
C MET A 11 1.48 -0.48 -7.26
N ALA A 12 2.14 -1.43 -7.90
CA ALA A 12 1.74 -2.83 -7.93
C ALA A 12 2.40 -3.67 -6.84
N PRO A 13 1.65 -4.62 -6.23
CA PRO A 13 2.20 -5.56 -5.27
C PRO A 13 2.95 -6.69 -5.96
N VAL A 14 4.16 -7.03 -5.50
CA VAL A 14 4.88 -8.20 -6.03
C VAL A 14 5.37 -9.09 -4.89
N GLY A 15 5.18 -10.40 -5.04
CA GLY A 15 5.60 -11.43 -4.10
C GLY A 15 6.45 -12.53 -4.75
N SER A 16 6.61 -12.49 -6.07
CA SER A 16 7.40 -13.43 -6.85
C SER A 16 7.93 -12.76 -8.13
N TYR A 17 8.86 -13.42 -8.83
CA TYR A 17 9.36 -12.93 -10.12
C TYR A 17 8.26 -12.93 -11.19
N GLU A 18 7.34 -13.88 -11.15
CA GLU A 18 6.18 -13.95 -12.06
C GLU A 18 5.28 -12.72 -11.86
N SER A 19 4.98 -12.35 -10.60
CA SER A 19 4.18 -11.16 -10.32
C SER A 19 4.92 -9.85 -10.64
N LEU A 20 6.26 -9.82 -10.51
CA LEU A 20 7.10 -8.70 -10.93
C LEU A 20 6.99 -8.47 -12.46
N GLN A 21 7.19 -9.52 -13.25
CA GLN A 21 7.05 -9.45 -14.70
C GLN A 21 5.62 -9.06 -15.13
N ALA A 22 4.62 -9.66 -14.47
CA ALA A 22 3.21 -9.35 -14.73
C ALA A 22 2.88 -7.87 -14.48
N ALA A 23 3.36 -7.31 -13.35
CA ALA A 23 3.16 -5.90 -13.02
C ALA A 23 3.81 -4.96 -14.04
N ILE A 24 5.05 -5.25 -14.43
CA ILE A 24 5.80 -4.46 -15.42
C ILE A 24 5.09 -4.46 -16.78
N HIS A 25 4.73 -5.63 -17.29
CA HIS A 25 4.08 -5.76 -18.60
C HIS A 25 2.67 -5.15 -18.62
N ALA A 26 2.00 -5.10 -17.46
CA ALA A 26 0.69 -4.47 -17.32
C ALA A 26 0.74 -2.93 -17.23
N GLY A 27 1.94 -2.32 -17.15
CA GLY A 27 2.10 -0.87 -17.12
C GLY A 27 2.15 -0.26 -15.72
N ALA A 28 2.58 -1.01 -14.70
CA ALA A 28 2.86 -0.44 -13.39
C ALA A 28 4.03 0.56 -13.46
N ASP A 29 3.89 1.69 -12.75
CA ASP A 29 4.95 2.70 -12.65
C ASP A 29 5.93 2.38 -11.52
N SER A 30 5.46 1.61 -10.54
CA SER A 30 6.26 1.15 -9.41
C SER A 30 5.78 -0.20 -8.89
N VAL A 31 6.69 -0.92 -8.23
CA VAL A 31 6.40 -2.18 -7.56
C VAL A 31 6.83 -2.11 -6.11
N TYR A 32 6.04 -2.72 -5.21
CA TYR A 32 6.42 -2.84 -3.81
C TYR A 32 6.41 -4.28 -3.32
N PHE A 33 7.38 -4.61 -2.49
CA PHE A 33 7.59 -5.97 -2.00
C PHE A 33 8.23 -5.96 -0.60
N GLY A 34 8.35 -7.15 0.01
CA GLY A 34 9.06 -7.33 1.27
C GLY A 34 10.19 -8.32 1.11
N VAL A 35 11.22 -8.18 1.96
CA VAL A 35 12.26 -9.19 2.14
C VAL A 35 12.28 -9.65 3.59
N GLY A 36 12.56 -10.92 3.82
CA GLY A 36 12.65 -11.48 5.16
C GLY A 36 11.43 -11.17 6.05
N GLN A 37 11.68 -10.74 7.30
CA GLN A 37 10.65 -10.67 8.33
C GLN A 37 10.14 -9.26 8.67
N LEU A 38 10.79 -8.20 8.22
CA LEU A 38 10.48 -6.82 8.63
C LEU A 38 9.36 -6.16 7.84
N ASN A 39 8.41 -6.95 7.33
CA ASN A 39 7.27 -6.45 6.59
C ASN A 39 5.96 -7.09 7.02
N MET A 40 4.84 -6.37 6.86
CA MET A 40 3.50 -6.78 7.32
C MET A 40 2.94 -8.06 6.68
N ARG A 41 3.62 -8.64 5.70
CA ARG A 41 3.24 -9.89 5.03
C ARG A 41 4.30 -10.99 5.18
N SER A 42 5.22 -10.85 6.11
CA SER A 42 6.37 -11.75 6.28
C SER A 42 5.98 -13.23 6.48
N ARG A 43 4.80 -13.51 7.03
CA ARG A 43 4.29 -14.87 7.25
C ARG A 43 3.04 -15.22 6.45
N SER A 44 2.52 -14.33 5.62
CA SER A 44 1.28 -14.53 4.89
C SER A 44 1.44 -14.51 3.37
N ALA A 45 2.63 -14.19 2.87
CA ALA A 45 2.97 -14.20 1.44
C ALA A 45 4.38 -14.76 1.24
N ALA A 46 4.69 -15.22 0.04
CA ALA A 46 6.07 -15.44 -0.36
C ALA A 46 6.81 -14.09 -0.26
N ASN A 47 8.05 -14.14 0.24
CA ASN A 47 8.90 -12.96 0.35
C ASN A 47 10.21 -13.25 -0.39
N PHE A 48 10.74 -12.21 -0.99
CA PHE A 48 12.09 -12.23 -1.51
C PHE A 48 13.12 -12.26 -0.37
N THR A 49 14.34 -12.60 -0.71
CA THR A 49 15.49 -12.52 0.16
C THR A 49 16.29 -11.23 -0.11
N LEU A 50 17.26 -10.93 0.73
CA LEU A 50 18.17 -9.80 0.48
C LEU A 50 19.00 -10.00 -0.81
N ASP A 51 19.26 -11.24 -1.19
CA ASP A 51 20.05 -11.54 -2.41
C ASP A 51 19.24 -11.31 -3.69
N ASP A 52 17.91 -11.30 -3.61
CA ASP A 52 17.02 -10.99 -4.74
C ASP A 52 17.04 -9.50 -5.12
N LEU A 53 17.43 -8.59 -4.20
CA LEU A 53 17.30 -7.14 -4.39
C LEU A 53 18.00 -6.66 -5.67
N ALA A 54 19.24 -7.07 -5.90
CA ALA A 54 20.01 -6.68 -7.09
C ALA A 54 19.26 -7.06 -8.38
N ARG A 55 18.72 -8.29 -8.44
CA ARG A 55 17.99 -8.79 -9.61
C ARG A 55 16.67 -8.07 -9.83
N ILE A 56 15.91 -7.84 -8.75
CA ILE A 56 14.64 -7.10 -8.82
C ILE A 56 14.88 -5.69 -9.35
N VAL A 57 15.87 -4.99 -8.79
CA VAL A 57 16.20 -3.62 -9.21
C VAL A 57 16.69 -3.59 -10.68
N ALA A 58 17.50 -4.55 -11.11
CA ALA A 58 17.95 -4.64 -12.49
C ALA A 58 16.78 -4.79 -13.45
N ILE A 59 15.87 -5.74 -13.19
CA ILE A 59 14.67 -5.99 -14.01
C ILE A 59 13.77 -4.74 -14.06
N ALA A 60 13.47 -4.14 -12.92
CA ALA A 60 12.60 -2.97 -12.85
C ALA A 60 13.21 -1.75 -13.59
N ARG A 61 14.51 -1.54 -13.44
CA ARG A 61 15.24 -0.43 -14.08
C ARG A 61 15.24 -0.52 -15.60
N GLU A 62 15.37 -1.73 -16.17
CA GLU A 62 15.30 -1.95 -17.64
C GLU A 62 13.99 -1.44 -18.22
N HIS A 63 12.91 -1.41 -17.43
CA HIS A 63 11.58 -0.97 -17.83
C HIS A 63 11.18 0.41 -17.25
N GLY A 64 12.10 1.11 -16.58
CA GLY A 64 11.80 2.41 -15.97
C GLY A 64 10.85 2.36 -14.76
N VAL A 65 10.67 1.17 -14.15
CA VAL A 65 9.77 0.95 -13.01
C VAL A 65 10.51 1.16 -11.69
N LYS A 66 9.91 1.93 -10.78
CA LYS A 66 10.48 2.17 -9.45
C LYS A 66 10.29 0.96 -8.53
N THR A 67 11.18 0.81 -7.56
CA THR A 67 11.15 -0.30 -6.61
C THR A 67 11.03 0.22 -5.18
N TYR A 68 10.05 -0.28 -4.42
CA TYR A 68 9.81 0.13 -3.05
C TYR A 68 9.87 -1.07 -2.10
N LEU A 69 10.76 -0.99 -1.12
CA LEU A 69 10.94 -2.06 -0.13
C LEU A 69 10.11 -1.77 1.13
N ALA A 70 9.21 -2.69 1.48
CA ALA A 70 8.42 -2.59 2.71
C ALA A 70 9.24 -3.04 3.93
N VAL A 71 9.50 -2.09 4.85
CA VAL A 71 10.08 -2.29 6.18
C VAL A 71 9.12 -1.66 7.19
N ASN A 72 7.90 -2.15 7.23
CA ASN A 72 6.76 -1.46 7.84
C ASN A 72 6.11 -2.24 8.99
N THR A 73 6.83 -3.14 9.63
CA THR A 73 6.43 -3.74 10.91
C THR A 73 6.77 -2.82 12.08
N LEU A 74 6.12 -3.06 13.22
CA LEU A 74 6.58 -2.55 14.49
C LEU A 74 7.94 -3.19 14.82
N LEU A 75 8.93 -2.39 15.20
CA LEU A 75 10.29 -2.83 15.53
C LEU A 75 10.51 -2.86 17.03
N TYR A 76 11.22 -3.89 17.51
CA TYR A 76 11.79 -3.96 18.84
C TYR A 76 13.29 -3.72 18.76
N ASP A 77 13.95 -3.45 19.88
CA ASP A 77 15.39 -3.17 19.90
C ASP A 77 16.21 -4.29 19.25
N GLU A 78 15.78 -5.53 19.41
CA GLU A 78 16.41 -6.72 18.81
C GLU A 78 16.31 -6.77 17.27
N ASP A 79 15.35 -6.06 16.68
CA ASP A 79 15.16 -5.99 15.21
C ASP A 79 16.05 -4.94 14.55
N LEU A 80 16.54 -3.95 15.33
CA LEU A 80 17.27 -2.80 14.78
C LEU A 80 18.53 -3.18 13.96
N PRO A 81 19.35 -4.17 14.37
CA PRO A 81 20.48 -4.60 13.54
C PRO A 81 20.04 -5.14 12.17
N ALA A 82 19.01 -5.99 12.13
CA ALA A 82 18.47 -6.55 10.90
C ALA A 82 17.80 -5.48 10.02
N MET A 83 17.12 -4.51 10.61
CA MET A 83 16.54 -3.37 9.92
C MET A 83 17.63 -2.54 9.23
N ARG A 84 18.71 -2.20 9.95
CA ARG A 84 19.84 -1.45 9.39
C ARG A 84 20.49 -2.21 8.23
N GLN A 85 20.82 -3.48 8.40
CA GLN A 85 21.38 -4.33 7.35
C GLN A 85 20.48 -4.35 6.10
N THR A 86 19.17 -4.47 6.29
CA THR A 86 18.19 -4.48 5.19
C THR A 86 18.19 -3.14 4.44
N MET A 87 18.19 -2.02 5.14
CA MET A 87 18.20 -0.69 4.53
C MET A 87 19.52 -0.34 3.86
N ASP A 88 20.64 -0.73 4.45
CA ASP A 88 21.98 -0.56 3.85
C ASP A 88 22.06 -1.33 2.52
N ARG A 89 21.59 -2.58 2.52
CA ARG A 89 21.54 -3.38 1.30
C ARG A 89 20.59 -2.77 0.26
N ALA A 90 19.42 -2.31 0.66
CA ALA A 90 18.46 -1.64 -0.21
C ALA A 90 19.09 -0.40 -0.87
N LYS A 91 19.81 0.42 -0.10
CA LYS A 91 20.53 1.59 -0.60
C LYS A 91 21.62 1.20 -1.59
N ALA A 92 22.44 0.20 -1.26
CA ALA A 92 23.55 -0.27 -2.10
C ALA A 92 23.06 -0.81 -3.45
N GLU A 93 21.93 -1.53 -3.47
CA GLU A 93 21.36 -2.09 -4.70
C GLU A 93 20.53 -1.07 -5.50
N GLY A 94 20.27 0.12 -4.95
CA GLY A 94 19.57 1.18 -5.65
C GLY A 94 18.04 1.03 -5.62
N ILE A 95 17.49 0.51 -4.54
CA ILE A 95 16.04 0.58 -4.24
C ILE A 95 15.61 2.05 -4.24
N SER A 96 14.49 2.37 -4.87
CA SER A 96 14.02 3.75 -5.04
C SER A 96 13.60 4.37 -3.71
N ALA A 97 12.84 3.65 -2.88
CA ALA A 97 12.42 4.10 -1.56
C ALA A 97 12.10 2.94 -0.62
N VAL A 98 12.00 3.23 0.68
CA VAL A 98 11.48 2.29 1.69
C VAL A 98 10.13 2.76 2.22
N ILE A 99 9.20 1.82 2.38
CA ILE A 99 7.89 2.06 3.00
C ILE A 99 8.02 1.71 4.48
N VAL A 100 7.95 2.71 5.35
CA VAL A 100 8.29 2.58 6.79
C VAL A 100 7.16 3.09 7.68
N SER A 101 7.05 2.55 8.88
CA SER A 101 6.10 3.00 9.91
C SER A 101 6.75 3.25 11.27
N ASP A 102 7.90 2.67 11.54
CA ASP A 102 8.60 2.82 12.80
C ASP A 102 9.57 4.02 12.73
N GLN A 103 9.62 4.83 13.80
CA GLN A 103 10.45 6.03 13.87
C GLN A 103 11.94 5.70 13.73
N ALA A 104 12.40 4.59 14.32
CA ALA A 104 13.79 4.15 14.18
C ALA A 104 14.13 3.85 12.72
N GLY A 105 13.20 3.22 11.99
CA GLY A 105 13.35 2.96 10.55
C GLY A 105 13.35 4.25 9.72
N ILE A 106 12.44 5.19 10.01
CA ILE A 106 12.36 6.49 9.34
C ILE A 106 13.68 7.26 9.51
N LEU A 107 14.15 7.39 10.75
CA LEU A 107 15.37 8.13 11.06
C LEU A 107 16.61 7.49 10.43
N TYR A 108 16.69 6.15 10.47
CA TYR A 108 17.82 5.45 9.88
C TYR A 108 17.84 5.60 8.35
N ALA A 109 16.72 5.37 7.67
CA ALA A 109 16.63 5.55 6.22
C ALA A 109 17.07 6.96 5.79
N ARG A 110 16.59 7.99 6.51
CA ARG A 110 17.00 9.39 6.27
C ARG A 110 18.51 9.59 6.49
N SER A 111 19.08 9.01 7.53
CA SER A 111 20.51 9.17 7.86
C SER A 111 21.44 8.61 6.78
N ILE A 112 21.01 7.59 6.05
CA ILE A 112 21.76 7.00 4.93
C ILE A 112 21.36 7.55 3.55
N GLY A 113 20.47 8.55 3.51
CA GLY A 113 19.97 9.16 2.27
C GLY A 113 19.11 8.22 1.42
N LEU A 114 18.33 7.34 2.04
CA LEU A 114 17.34 6.50 1.38
C LEU A 114 15.97 7.18 1.48
N GLU A 115 15.25 7.27 0.36
CA GLU A 115 13.92 7.89 0.31
C GLU A 115 12.92 7.11 1.16
N VAL A 116 12.06 7.86 1.86
CA VAL A 116 11.05 7.32 2.78
C VAL A 116 9.64 7.58 2.26
N HIS A 117 8.83 6.55 2.19
CA HIS A 117 7.38 6.63 2.06
C HIS A 117 6.74 6.26 3.41
N ILE A 118 5.84 7.10 3.90
CA ILE A 118 5.12 6.82 5.16
C ILE A 118 4.06 5.77 4.93
N SER A 119 4.18 4.66 5.68
CA SER A 119 3.25 3.55 5.58
C SER A 119 1.87 3.87 6.15
N THR A 120 0.82 3.24 5.61
CA THR A 120 -0.55 3.26 6.16
C THR A 120 -0.62 2.87 7.64
N GLN A 121 0.37 2.16 8.17
CA GLN A 121 0.43 1.77 9.58
C GLN A 121 0.51 2.96 10.54
N LEU A 122 0.90 4.15 10.06
CA LEU A 122 0.91 5.39 10.83
C LEU A 122 -0.45 6.11 10.85
N ASN A 123 -1.41 5.67 10.04
CA ASN A 123 -2.80 6.14 10.06
C ASN A 123 -2.94 7.66 9.94
N LEU A 124 -2.24 8.26 8.97
CA LEU A 124 -2.32 9.72 8.74
C LEU A 124 -3.72 10.11 8.32
N SER A 125 -4.40 10.89 9.15
CA SER A 125 -5.83 11.21 9.00
C SER A 125 -6.16 12.70 9.05
N ASN A 126 -5.16 13.55 9.16
CA ASN A 126 -5.30 15.00 9.20
C ASN A 126 -4.05 15.71 8.67
N LEU A 127 -4.21 16.99 8.35
CA LEU A 127 -3.16 17.82 7.76
C LEU A 127 -1.95 18.00 8.68
N GLU A 128 -2.15 18.11 10.00
CA GLU A 128 -1.05 18.30 10.95
C GLU A 128 -0.14 17.06 11.01
N SER A 129 -0.73 15.85 10.96
CA SER A 129 0.05 14.62 10.85
C SER A 129 0.85 14.57 9.55
N VAL A 130 0.26 14.98 8.43
CA VAL A 130 0.95 15.08 7.14
C VAL A 130 2.11 16.09 7.22
N ALA A 131 1.88 17.29 7.76
CA ALA A 131 2.91 18.31 7.94
C ALA A 131 4.06 17.84 8.84
N PHE A 132 3.75 17.09 9.90
CA PHE A 132 4.76 16.50 10.77
C PHE A 132 5.66 15.53 10.01
N TYR A 133 5.07 14.58 9.27
CA TYR A 133 5.84 13.56 8.55
C TYR A 133 6.48 14.08 7.25
N ALA A 134 6.07 15.21 6.73
CA ALA A 134 6.69 15.87 5.57
C ALA A 134 8.18 16.19 5.78
N GLN A 135 8.63 16.31 7.04
CA GLN A 135 10.03 16.46 7.37
C GLN A 135 10.89 15.24 6.99
N PHE A 136 10.26 14.09 6.81
CA PHE A 136 10.94 12.82 6.62
C PHE A 136 10.63 12.14 5.28
N ALA A 137 9.50 12.46 4.65
CA ALA A 137 9.00 11.72 3.49
C ALA A 137 8.29 12.61 2.47
N ASP A 138 8.40 12.21 1.20
CA ASP A 138 7.77 12.91 0.08
C ASP A 138 6.43 12.26 -0.32
N VAL A 139 6.19 11.00 0.08
CA VAL A 139 4.96 10.25 -0.20
C VAL A 139 4.35 9.75 1.10
N MET A 140 3.03 9.94 1.24
CA MET A 140 2.30 9.59 2.46
C MET A 140 1.07 8.76 2.15
N VAL A 141 1.00 7.57 2.77
CA VAL A 141 -0.22 6.76 2.71
C VAL A 141 -1.19 7.27 3.76
N LEU A 142 -2.31 7.84 3.32
CA LEU A 142 -3.36 8.27 4.22
C LEU A 142 -4.13 7.07 4.79
N ALA A 143 -4.79 7.30 5.94
CA ALA A 143 -5.64 6.31 6.58
C ALA A 143 -6.79 5.89 5.65
N ARG A 144 -7.12 4.60 5.68
CA ARG A 144 -8.16 4.00 4.80
C ARG A 144 -9.58 4.36 5.20
N GLU A 145 -9.76 4.86 6.41
CA GLU A 145 -11.05 5.27 6.97
C GLU A 145 -11.52 6.64 6.45
N LEU A 146 -10.65 7.38 5.77
CA LEU A 146 -10.97 8.71 5.26
C LEU A 146 -11.95 8.67 4.10
N SER A 147 -12.95 9.53 4.15
CA SER A 147 -13.83 9.81 3.03
C SER A 147 -13.13 10.70 1.98
N ILE A 148 -13.64 10.67 0.74
CA ILE A 148 -13.13 11.51 -0.36
C ILE A 148 -13.07 13.01 0.00
N PRO A 149 -14.10 13.62 0.64
CA PRO A 149 -14.01 15.01 1.09
C PRO A 149 -12.89 15.27 2.11
N GLN A 150 -12.62 14.34 3.02
CA GLN A 150 -11.52 14.47 3.99
C GLN A 150 -10.15 14.39 3.30
N VAL A 151 -9.98 13.47 2.36
CA VAL A 151 -8.75 13.39 1.54
C VAL A 151 -8.54 14.69 0.76
N ARG A 152 -9.61 15.22 0.16
CA ARG A 152 -9.58 16.50 -0.57
C ARG A 152 -9.16 17.65 0.34
N ALA A 153 -9.70 17.75 1.55
CA ALA A 153 -9.32 18.79 2.50
C ALA A 153 -7.83 18.74 2.88
N ILE A 154 -7.28 17.52 3.05
CA ILE A 154 -5.85 17.34 3.30
C ILE A 154 -5.03 17.79 2.07
N TYR A 155 -5.44 17.40 0.87
CA TYR A 155 -4.75 17.80 -0.37
C TYR A 155 -4.74 19.31 -0.58
N ASP A 156 -5.88 19.95 -0.38
CA ASP A 156 -5.98 21.41 -0.51
C ASP A 156 -5.10 22.10 0.55
N GLY A 157 -5.10 21.62 1.80
CA GLY A 157 -4.22 22.11 2.85
C GLY A 157 -2.72 21.93 2.58
N ILE A 158 -2.32 20.81 1.94
CA ILE A 158 -0.92 20.62 1.50
C ILE A 158 -0.51 21.75 0.54
N ARG A 159 -1.38 22.08 -0.42
CA ARG A 159 -1.11 23.13 -1.40
C ARG A 159 -1.15 24.54 -0.80
N GLU A 160 -2.16 24.83 0.02
CA GLU A 160 -2.33 26.15 0.67
C GLU A 160 -1.19 26.47 1.62
N ARG A 161 -0.68 25.47 2.34
CA ARG A 161 0.40 25.64 3.31
C ARG A 161 1.79 25.34 2.72
N ASP A 162 1.88 25.03 1.44
CA ASP A 162 3.11 24.66 0.72
C ASP A 162 3.91 23.56 1.46
N ILE A 163 3.22 22.48 1.87
CA ILE A 163 3.85 21.40 2.63
C ILE A 163 4.68 20.53 1.69
N ARG A 164 6.00 20.64 1.83
CA ARG A 164 6.98 19.99 0.99
C ARG A 164 7.73 18.89 1.74
N GLY A 165 8.05 17.83 1.00
CA GLY A 165 8.91 16.75 1.48
C GLY A 165 10.40 17.10 1.39
N PRO A 166 11.27 16.14 1.76
CA PRO A 166 12.72 16.34 1.79
C PRO A 166 13.37 16.69 0.44
N HIS A 167 12.75 16.33 -0.68
CA HIS A 167 13.24 16.67 -2.02
C HIS A 167 12.75 18.05 -2.51
N GLY A 168 11.99 18.78 -1.69
CA GLY A 168 11.51 20.12 -2.00
C GLY A 168 10.23 20.17 -2.83
N GLU A 169 9.67 19.00 -3.20
CA GLU A 169 8.41 18.90 -3.90
C GLU A 169 7.23 18.82 -2.91
N LEU A 170 6.04 19.23 -3.35
CA LEU A 170 4.82 19.04 -2.55
C LEU A 170 4.62 17.55 -2.22
N VAL A 171 4.26 17.29 -0.97
CA VAL A 171 3.96 15.91 -0.53
C VAL A 171 2.88 15.29 -1.41
N ARG A 172 3.12 14.05 -1.84
CA ARG A 172 2.20 13.26 -2.65
C ARG A 172 1.35 12.34 -1.77
N ILE A 173 0.06 12.31 -2.06
CA ILE A 173 -0.89 11.43 -1.38
C ILE A 173 -0.91 10.08 -2.09
N GLU A 174 -0.64 9.03 -1.32
CA GLU A 174 -0.82 7.62 -1.69
C GLU A 174 -2.05 7.08 -0.98
N MET A 175 -2.90 6.32 -1.68
CA MET A 175 -4.02 5.58 -1.08
C MET A 175 -4.18 4.21 -1.73
N PHE A 176 -4.72 3.26 -0.96
CA PHE A 176 -5.16 2.00 -1.54
C PHE A 176 -6.31 2.24 -2.51
N ALA A 177 -6.14 1.76 -3.74
CA ALA A 177 -7.13 1.86 -4.81
C ALA A 177 -7.86 0.54 -5.03
N HIS A 178 -7.19 -0.60 -4.77
CA HIS A 178 -7.77 -1.92 -5.04
C HIS A 178 -7.30 -2.97 -4.04
N GLY A 179 -8.17 -3.95 -3.78
CA GLY A 179 -7.87 -5.18 -3.06
C GLY A 179 -8.33 -5.20 -1.62
N ALA A 180 -7.81 -6.15 -0.90
CA ALA A 180 -8.29 -6.51 0.43
C ALA A 180 -8.11 -5.41 1.47
N LEU A 181 -9.20 -5.01 2.12
CA LEU A 181 -9.17 -4.10 3.27
C LEU A 181 -9.03 -4.88 4.58
N CYS A 182 -8.34 -4.28 5.56
CA CYS A 182 -8.30 -4.79 6.92
C CYS A 182 -9.55 -4.32 7.68
N MET A 183 -10.13 -5.17 8.52
CA MET A 183 -11.23 -4.79 9.40
C MET A 183 -10.82 -3.82 10.51
N ALA A 184 -9.55 -3.84 10.89
CA ALA A 184 -9.00 -3.00 11.94
C ALA A 184 -8.31 -1.77 11.37
N ILE A 185 -8.20 -0.73 12.17
CA ILE A 185 -7.25 0.38 11.92
C ILE A 185 -5.86 -0.24 11.68
N SER A 186 -5.16 0.26 10.67
CA SER A 186 -3.88 -0.30 10.24
C SER A 186 -2.88 -0.36 11.39
N GLY A 187 -2.24 -1.52 11.57
CA GLY A 187 -1.27 -1.74 12.65
C GLY A 187 -1.86 -1.81 14.06
N LYS A 188 -3.17 -2.00 14.24
CA LYS A 188 -3.84 -2.01 15.56
C LYS A 188 -4.67 -3.27 15.82
N CYS A 189 -4.47 -4.35 15.03
CA CYS A 189 -5.22 -5.59 15.17
C CYS A 189 -4.59 -6.54 16.20
N TYR A 190 -5.36 -6.96 17.20
CA TYR A 190 -4.94 -7.91 18.23
C TYR A 190 -5.48 -9.34 18.02
N LEU A 191 -6.31 -9.60 16.99
CA LEU A 191 -6.92 -10.92 16.80
C LEU A 191 -5.90 -12.06 16.76
N SER A 192 -4.86 -11.94 15.93
CA SER A 192 -3.84 -12.97 15.82
C SER A 192 -2.99 -13.13 17.07
N LEU A 193 -2.78 -12.05 17.81
CA LEU A 193 -2.05 -12.10 19.08
C LEU A 193 -2.88 -12.81 20.14
N HIS A 194 -4.17 -12.49 20.24
CA HIS A 194 -5.08 -13.10 21.21
C HIS A 194 -5.24 -14.61 20.97
N GLU A 195 -5.54 -15.00 19.73
CA GLU A 195 -5.88 -16.38 19.40
C GLU A 195 -4.65 -17.29 19.21
N ASN A 196 -3.54 -16.76 18.71
CA ASN A 196 -2.41 -17.57 18.27
C ASN A 196 -1.06 -17.14 18.86
N GLY A 197 -1.02 -16.18 19.78
CA GLY A 197 0.21 -15.66 20.37
C GLY A 197 1.16 -15.01 19.37
N CYS A 198 0.67 -14.57 18.19
CA CYS A 198 1.50 -13.97 17.15
C CYS A 198 0.94 -12.62 16.68
N SER A 199 1.81 -11.59 16.66
CA SER A 199 1.38 -10.22 16.35
C SER A 199 1.20 -10.00 14.85
N ALA A 200 -0.01 -9.59 14.45
CA ALA A 200 -0.29 -9.13 13.08
C ALA A 200 0.56 -7.90 12.73
N ASN A 201 0.86 -7.04 13.71
CA ASN A 201 1.65 -5.81 13.52
C ASN A 201 3.15 -6.09 13.30
N ARG A 202 3.56 -7.33 13.56
CA ARG A 202 4.90 -7.85 13.26
C ARG A 202 4.91 -8.86 12.10
N GLY A 203 3.97 -8.71 11.18
CA GLY A 203 3.88 -9.50 9.95
C GLY A 203 3.24 -10.89 10.08
N ALA A 204 2.72 -11.26 11.26
CA ALA A 204 2.18 -12.59 11.55
C ALA A 204 0.64 -12.63 11.57
N CYS A 205 -0.02 -11.91 10.67
CA CYS A 205 -1.47 -11.92 10.54
C CYS A 205 -1.98 -13.28 10.06
N ARG A 206 -2.83 -13.93 10.86
CA ARG A 206 -3.47 -15.21 10.53
C ARG A 206 -4.81 -15.09 9.80
N GLN A 207 -5.20 -13.87 9.46
CA GLN A 207 -6.44 -13.55 8.74
C GLN A 207 -7.69 -14.15 9.37
N LEU A 208 -7.77 -14.17 10.70
CA LEU A 208 -8.92 -14.71 11.44
C LEU A 208 -10.25 -14.04 11.04
N CYS A 209 -10.22 -12.74 10.72
CA CYS A 209 -11.39 -12.01 10.23
C CYS A 209 -11.95 -12.51 8.88
N ARG A 210 -11.26 -13.43 8.19
CA ARG A 210 -11.63 -13.98 6.88
C ARG A 210 -11.99 -15.46 6.93
N ARG A 211 -12.31 -15.97 8.10
CA ARG A 211 -12.81 -17.34 8.28
C ARG A 211 -14.34 -17.37 8.23
N SER A 212 -14.91 -18.54 8.00
CA SER A 212 -16.33 -18.80 8.22
C SER A 212 -16.62 -18.84 9.72
N TYR A 213 -17.77 -18.31 10.13
CA TYR A 213 -18.20 -18.25 11.52
C TYR A 213 -19.63 -18.67 11.66
N GLU A 214 -19.95 -19.34 12.77
CA GLU A 214 -21.29 -19.47 13.31
C GLU A 214 -21.38 -18.51 14.50
N VAL A 215 -22.33 -17.57 14.43
CA VAL A 215 -22.55 -16.58 15.47
C VAL A 215 -23.88 -16.84 16.13
N ARG A 216 -23.88 -17.06 17.44
CA ARG A 216 -25.09 -17.27 18.22
C ARG A 216 -25.22 -16.19 19.27
N ASP A 217 -26.37 -15.53 19.25
CA ASP A 217 -26.76 -14.62 20.32
C ASP A 217 -27.17 -15.45 21.54
N ARG A 218 -26.49 -15.25 22.66
CA ARG A 218 -26.74 -16.01 23.89
C ARG A 218 -28.02 -15.61 24.59
N ASP A 219 -28.48 -14.37 24.39
CA ASP A 219 -29.64 -13.83 25.10
C ASP A 219 -30.97 -14.28 24.47
N ASN A 220 -31.02 -14.38 23.14
CA ASN A 220 -32.25 -14.73 22.42
C ASN A 220 -32.14 -16.04 21.60
N GLY A 221 -30.92 -16.64 21.53
CA GLY A 221 -30.69 -17.89 20.82
C GLY A 221 -30.68 -17.79 19.31
N ASN A 222 -30.75 -16.59 18.73
CA ASN A 222 -30.67 -16.40 17.29
C ASN A 222 -29.30 -16.82 16.77
N GLU A 223 -29.30 -17.56 15.67
CA GLU A 223 -28.08 -18.02 15.01
C GLU A 223 -27.91 -17.34 13.65
N LEU A 224 -26.70 -16.91 13.36
CA LEU A 224 -26.31 -16.35 12.08
C LEU A 224 -25.16 -17.17 11.50
N VAL A 225 -25.41 -17.91 10.43
CA VAL A 225 -24.39 -18.68 9.72
C VAL A 225 -23.78 -17.80 8.64
N ILE A 226 -22.47 -17.55 8.74
CA ILE A 226 -21.73 -16.72 7.81
C ILE A 226 -20.90 -17.60 6.89
N GLN A 227 -21.36 -17.79 5.67
CA GLN A 227 -20.70 -18.64 4.67
C GLN A 227 -19.78 -17.87 3.72
N ASN A 228 -19.87 -16.55 3.66
CA ASN A 228 -19.17 -15.71 2.69
C ASN A 228 -17.89 -15.08 3.21
N HIS A 229 -17.39 -15.45 4.38
CA HIS A 229 -16.16 -14.95 5.01
C HIS A 229 -16.12 -13.43 5.31
N TYR A 230 -17.23 -12.72 5.27
CA TYR A 230 -17.28 -11.26 5.39
C TYR A 230 -17.92 -10.72 6.68
N ILE A 231 -18.12 -11.54 7.70
CA ILE A 231 -18.72 -11.04 8.95
C ILE A 231 -17.84 -9.96 9.63
N MET A 232 -16.51 -10.14 9.60
CA MET A 232 -15.55 -9.22 10.21
C MET A 232 -14.64 -8.56 9.19
N SER A 233 -14.65 -8.99 7.94
CA SER A 233 -13.81 -8.44 6.88
C SER A 233 -14.69 -7.67 5.89
N PRO A 234 -14.35 -6.42 5.53
CA PRO A 234 -15.03 -5.73 4.45
C PRO A 234 -14.78 -6.46 3.12
N LYS A 235 -15.64 -6.21 2.15
CA LYS A 235 -15.38 -6.59 0.75
C LYS A 235 -14.10 -5.93 0.27
N ASP A 236 -13.49 -6.51 -0.76
CA ASP A 236 -12.31 -5.90 -1.38
C ASP A 236 -12.67 -4.51 -1.95
N LEU A 237 -11.77 -3.57 -1.76
CA LEU A 237 -11.90 -2.23 -2.32
C LEU A 237 -11.75 -2.29 -3.83
N CYS A 238 -12.55 -1.50 -4.54
CA CYS A 238 -12.39 -1.22 -5.97
C CYS A 238 -12.78 0.22 -6.22
N THR A 239 -11.82 1.07 -6.60
CA THR A 239 -12.08 2.51 -6.83
C THR A 239 -12.30 2.84 -8.30
N VAL A 240 -12.30 1.85 -9.19
CA VAL A 240 -12.47 2.07 -10.64
C VAL A 240 -13.79 2.81 -10.95
N ASP A 241 -14.87 2.56 -10.20
CA ASP A 241 -16.18 3.21 -10.44
C ASP A 241 -16.22 4.71 -10.14
N PHE A 242 -15.27 5.21 -9.35
CA PHE A 242 -15.19 6.61 -8.91
C PHE A 242 -13.76 7.13 -8.94
N LEU A 243 -12.96 6.61 -9.88
CA LEU A 243 -11.54 6.96 -9.99
C LEU A 243 -11.35 8.44 -10.27
N ASP A 244 -12.24 9.06 -11.04
CA ASP A 244 -12.29 10.49 -11.28
C ASP A 244 -12.38 11.31 -9.98
N LYS A 245 -13.26 10.90 -9.06
CA LYS A 245 -13.42 11.53 -7.74
C LYS A 245 -12.22 11.29 -6.83
N PHE A 246 -11.65 10.09 -6.92
CA PHE A 246 -10.49 9.70 -6.15
C PHE A 246 -9.24 10.52 -6.53
N LEU A 247 -8.99 10.69 -7.82
CA LEU A 247 -7.94 11.57 -8.33
C LEU A 247 -8.25 13.06 -8.07
N GLY A 248 -9.53 13.41 -8.17
CA GLY A 248 -10.04 14.75 -7.84
C GLY A 248 -9.76 15.14 -6.40
N ALA A 249 -9.76 14.20 -5.49
CA ALA A 249 -9.40 14.43 -4.10
C ALA A 249 -7.88 14.61 -3.88
N GLY A 250 -7.07 14.50 -4.92
CA GLY A 250 -5.62 14.76 -4.87
C GLY A 250 -4.75 13.52 -4.72
N VAL A 251 -5.32 12.30 -4.81
CA VAL A 251 -4.52 11.07 -4.83
C VAL A 251 -3.65 11.03 -6.08
N ARG A 252 -2.37 10.73 -5.91
CA ARG A 252 -1.38 10.67 -7.00
C ARG A 252 -0.65 9.33 -7.09
N VAL A 253 -0.72 8.50 -6.03
CA VAL A 253 -0.17 7.15 -6.03
C VAL A 253 -1.30 6.16 -5.70
N LEU A 254 -1.65 5.33 -6.68
CA LEU A 254 -2.68 4.31 -6.58
C LEU A 254 -2.05 2.99 -6.13
N LYS A 255 -2.23 2.63 -4.87
CA LYS A 255 -1.68 1.40 -4.33
C LYS A 255 -2.65 0.24 -4.50
N ILE A 256 -2.16 -0.84 -5.09
CA ILE A 256 -2.89 -2.10 -5.24
C ILE A 256 -2.45 -3.05 -4.10
N GLU A 257 -3.41 -3.60 -3.35
CA GLU A 257 -3.11 -4.67 -2.37
C GLU A 257 -3.17 -6.04 -3.06
N GLY A 258 -2.20 -6.92 -2.77
CA GLY A 258 -2.23 -8.25 -3.37
C GLY A 258 -0.90 -8.99 -3.42
N ARG A 259 0.06 -8.74 -2.52
CA ARG A 259 1.37 -9.44 -2.52
C ARG A 259 1.28 -10.97 -2.43
N ALA A 260 0.18 -11.50 -1.89
CA ALA A 260 -0.10 -12.94 -1.82
C ALA A 260 -1.01 -13.44 -2.95
N ARG A 261 -1.37 -12.57 -3.88
CA ARG A 261 -2.21 -12.92 -5.04
C ARG A 261 -1.37 -13.46 -6.20
N SER A 262 -2.03 -14.11 -7.16
CA SER A 262 -1.39 -14.64 -8.37
C SER A 262 -0.86 -13.51 -9.28
N ALA A 263 0.10 -13.84 -10.13
CA ALA A 263 0.62 -12.93 -11.16
C ALA A 263 -0.49 -12.45 -12.11
N GLU A 264 -1.45 -13.32 -12.44
CA GLU A 264 -2.61 -12.99 -13.27
C GLU A 264 -3.49 -11.90 -12.62
N TYR A 265 -3.78 -12.02 -11.31
CA TYR A 265 -4.49 -10.98 -10.57
C TYR A 265 -3.74 -9.64 -10.64
N VAL A 266 -2.44 -9.64 -10.39
CA VAL A 266 -1.63 -8.41 -10.43
C VAL A 266 -1.69 -7.78 -11.82
N LYS A 267 -1.50 -8.59 -12.87
CA LYS A 267 -1.59 -8.15 -14.25
C LYS A 267 -2.94 -7.49 -14.54
N ARG A 268 -4.03 -8.22 -14.32
CA ARG A 268 -5.38 -7.76 -14.67
C ARG A 268 -5.77 -6.48 -13.92
N VAL A 269 -5.47 -6.39 -12.62
CA VAL A 269 -5.79 -5.19 -11.84
C VAL A 269 -4.99 -3.98 -12.33
N VAL A 270 -3.68 -4.13 -12.59
CA VAL A 270 -2.85 -3.03 -13.12
C VAL A 270 -3.36 -2.56 -14.47
N GLU A 271 -3.65 -3.49 -15.41
CA GLU A 271 -4.23 -3.18 -16.71
C GLU A 271 -5.53 -2.38 -16.59
N CYS A 272 -6.46 -2.81 -15.72
CA CYS A 272 -7.73 -2.10 -15.49
C CYS A 272 -7.52 -0.65 -15.03
N TYR A 273 -6.58 -0.41 -14.12
CA TYR A 273 -6.29 0.94 -13.65
C TYR A 273 -5.56 1.78 -14.72
N ASP A 274 -4.64 1.19 -15.48
CA ASP A 274 -3.96 1.90 -16.58
C ASP A 274 -4.97 2.31 -17.68
N GLU A 275 -5.87 1.40 -18.07
CA GLU A 275 -6.94 1.68 -19.03
C GLU A 275 -7.89 2.77 -18.52
N ALA A 276 -8.28 2.71 -17.23
CA ALA A 276 -9.14 3.72 -16.63
C ALA A 276 -8.47 5.11 -16.59
N LEU A 277 -7.17 5.18 -16.27
CA LEU A 277 -6.42 6.43 -16.28
C LEU A 277 -6.26 7.02 -17.70
N ARG A 278 -6.01 6.18 -18.70
CA ARG A 278 -5.97 6.62 -20.10
C ARG A 278 -7.34 7.11 -20.60
N ALA A 279 -8.41 6.43 -20.20
CA ALA A 279 -9.76 6.87 -20.53
C ALA A 279 -10.11 8.23 -19.88
N LEU A 280 -9.68 8.45 -18.64
CA LEU A 280 -9.84 9.74 -17.96
C LEU A 280 -9.05 10.86 -18.65
N GLU A 281 -7.79 10.61 -19.05
CA GLU A 281 -6.97 11.57 -19.81
C GLU A 281 -7.60 11.90 -21.16
N ALA A 282 -8.14 10.89 -21.85
CA ALA A 282 -8.80 11.04 -23.15
C ALA A 282 -10.22 11.62 -23.06
N GLY A 283 -10.79 11.75 -21.84
CA GLY A 283 -12.16 12.22 -21.65
C GLY A 283 -13.24 11.21 -22.05
N THR A 284 -12.89 9.92 -22.14
CA THR A 284 -13.80 8.82 -22.54
C THR A 284 -14.24 7.94 -21.37
N TYR A 285 -13.81 8.26 -20.15
CA TYR A 285 -14.21 7.53 -18.94
C TYR A 285 -15.68 7.80 -18.61
N THR A 286 -16.49 6.75 -18.60
CA THR A 286 -17.92 6.79 -18.23
C THR A 286 -18.20 5.71 -17.18
N PRO A 287 -19.36 5.78 -16.48
CA PRO A 287 -19.77 4.69 -15.57
C PRO A 287 -19.88 3.33 -16.26
N GLU A 288 -20.35 3.29 -17.49
CA GLU A 288 -20.48 2.07 -18.30
C GLU A 288 -19.10 1.50 -18.64
N PHE A 289 -18.15 2.36 -19.03
CA PHE A 289 -16.77 1.96 -19.26
C PHE A 289 -16.14 1.36 -17.99
N ALA A 290 -16.29 2.04 -16.85
CA ALA A 290 -15.77 1.57 -15.57
C ALA A 290 -16.39 0.23 -15.12
N ALA A 291 -17.70 0.01 -15.41
CA ALA A 291 -18.37 -1.27 -15.14
C ALA A 291 -17.79 -2.40 -16.00
N GLY A 292 -17.52 -2.15 -17.28
CA GLY A 292 -16.91 -3.13 -18.20
C GLY A 292 -15.49 -3.56 -17.80
N LEU A 293 -14.74 -2.70 -17.12
CA LEU A 293 -13.41 -3.07 -16.62
C LEU A 293 -13.44 -4.10 -15.46
N LYS A 294 -14.60 -4.30 -14.82
CA LYS A 294 -14.77 -5.21 -13.69
C LYS A 294 -15.19 -6.64 -14.10
N GLU A 295 -15.61 -6.84 -15.33
CA GLU A 295 -15.94 -8.14 -15.95
C GLU A 295 -14.68 -8.85 -16.46
#